data_c88de51a11828b6a9afbf3a261f10f9c
#
_entry.id   c88de51a11828b6a9afbf3a261f10f9c
#
_cell.length_a   1.000
_cell.length_b   1.000
_cell.length_c   1.000
_cell.angle_alpha   90.00
_cell.angle_beta   90.00
_cell.angle_gamma   90.00
#
_symmetry.space_group_name_H-M   'P 1'
#
loop_
_entity.id
_entity.type
_entity.pdbx_description
1 polymer ?
#
loop_
_entity_poly.entity_id
_entity_poly.type
_entity_poly.pdbx_seq_one_letter_code
_entity_poly.pdbx_strand_id
1 'polypeptide(L)'
;MRIAFDINGTIRDTFLKAEQLYQKFYIDEYEEDNVSVYDEEKDDFISQENDESFEYGLDLPVKSLDHLENHFKFKDKDDLFNFFYVDFPMQIFGHAPSVEVSTFNELNEIYEELRDNHEIIIVSDEIGKSKPATLFFLSKYGCLVEKIKFYSNITIDSMWDEIDILITSNPNHVLNQPQNKTVIKCTTSYNEDVKSEFTIKNVGEFKELYKKLNLE
;
A
#
# COMPACT_ATOMS: atom_id res chain seq x y z
N MET A 1 17.75 -12.55 14.19
CA MET A 1 16.48 -11.76 14.27
C MET A 1 15.68 -11.96 13.00
N ARG A 2 14.39 -11.62 13.02
CA ARG A 2 13.47 -11.64 11.88
C ARG A 2 13.14 -10.21 11.50
N ILE A 3 13.62 -9.79 10.34
CA ILE A 3 13.51 -8.42 9.82
C ILE A 3 12.50 -8.44 8.68
N ALA A 4 11.42 -7.72 8.81
CA ALA A 4 10.35 -7.68 7.84
C ALA A 4 10.26 -6.33 7.14
N PHE A 5 10.07 -6.37 5.83
CA PHE A 5 9.76 -5.21 5.00
C PHE A 5 8.29 -5.30 4.56
N ASP A 6 7.52 -4.32 4.94
CA ASP A 6 6.16 -4.14 4.44
C ASP A 6 6.23 -3.75 2.95
N ILE A 7 5.34 -4.31 2.14
CA ILE A 7 5.41 -4.08 0.71
C ILE A 7 4.74 -2.78 0.29
N ASN A 8 3.55 -2.47 0.84
CA ASN A 8 2.74 -1.33 0.42
C ASN A 8 3.33 -0.01 0.92
N GLY A 9 3.66 0.89 -0.01
CA GLY A 9 4.24 2.21 0.29
C GLY A 9 5.69 2.19 0.78
N THR A 10 6.29 1.02 1.00
CA THR A 10 7.69 0.86 1.43
C THR A 10 8.58 0.35 0.31
N ILE A 11 8.12 -0.69 -0.41
CA ILE A 11 8.82 -1.27 -1.57
C ILE A 11 8.08 -0.91 -2.86
N ARG A 12 6.73 -0.99 -2.84
CA ARG A 12 5.83 -0.76 -3.95
C ARG A 12 5.02 0.50 -3.73
N ASP A 13 5.00 1.39 -4.70
CA ASP A 13 4.15 2.59 -4.68
C ASP A 13 2.72 2.23 -5.10
N THR A 14 2.05 1.53 -4.20
CA THR A 14 0.66 1.08 -4.36
C THR A 14 -0.31 2.26 -4.42
N PHE A 15 -0.02 3.30 -3.62
CA PHE A 15 -0.87 4.49 -3.56
C PHE A 15 -0.90 5.24 -4.89
N LEU A 16 0.26 5.56 -5.45
CA LEU A 16 0.34 6.25 -6.74
C LEU A 16 -0.41 5.49 -7.83
N LYS A 17 -0.28 4.15 -7.85
CA LYS A 17 -0.95 3.35 -8.86
C LYS A 17 -2.46 3.30 -8.66
N ALA A 18 -2.92 3.18 -7.42
CA ALA A 18 -4.34 3.24 -7.10
C ALA A 18 -4.93 4.60 -7.46
N GLU A 19 -4.23 5.71 -7.14
CA GLU A 19 -4.66 7.06 -7.48
C GLU A 19 -4.84 7.27 -8.99
N GLN A 20 -3.88 6.80 -9.79
CA GLN A 20 -3.97 6.88 -11.26
C GLN A 20 -5.19 6.14 -11.82
N LEU A 21 -5.51 4.96 -11.26
CA LEU A 21 -6.66 4.18 -11.70
C LEU A 21 -7.97 4.78 -11.18
N TYR A 22 -7.97 5.26 -9.95
CA TYR A 22 -9.12 5.95 -9.37
C TYR A 22 -9.47 7.20 -10.19
N GLN A 23 -8.48 8.04 -10.51
CA GLN A 23 -8.68 9.20 -11.36
C GLN A 23 -9.32 8.81 -12.70
N LYS A 24 -8.79 7.80 -13.35
CA LYS A 24 -9.24 7.36 -14.68
C LYS A 24 -10.66 6.77 -14.65
N PHE A 25 -10.99 5.92 -13.69
CA PHE A 25 -12.21 5.12 -13.73
C PHE A 25 -13.34 5.66 -12.83
N TYR A 26 -13.02 6.51 -11.88
CA TYR A 26 -14.01 7.06 -10.93
C TYR A 26 -14.23 8.56 -11.07
N ILE A 27 -13.30 9.29 -11.67
CA ILE A 27 -13.45 10.74 -11.86
C ILE A 27 -13.68 11.04 -13.34
N ASP A 28 -12.80 10.61 -14.23
CA ASP A 28 -12.88 10.95 -15.66
C ASP A 28 -14.11 10.31 -16.31
N GLU A 29 -14.43 9.03 -16.01
CA GLU A 29 -15.64 8.39 -16.52
C GLU A 29 -16.93 9.01 -15.94
N TYR A 30 -16.89 9.45 -14.67
CA TYR A 30 -18.03 10.13 -14.06
C TYR A 30 -18.30 11.50 -14.70
N GLU A 31 -17.27 12.19 -15.17
CA GLU A 31 -17.43 13.44 -15.92
C GLU A 31 -17.99 13.20 -17.33
N GLU A 32 -17.69 12.07 -17.98
CA GLU A 32 -18.24 11.69 -19.28
C GLU A 32 -19.72 11.29 -19.19
N ASP A 33 -20.15 10.65 -18.09
CA ASP A 33 -21.56 10.26 -17.84
C ASP A 33 -22.46 11.45 -17.48
N ASN A 34 -21.90 12.58 -17.06
CA ASN A 34 -22.61 13.85 -16.86
C ASN A 34 -22.77 14.68 -18.15
N VAL A 35 -22.75 14.03 -19.31
CA VAL A 35 -23.09 14.70 -20.56
C VAL A 35 -24.54 15.12 -20.52
N SER A 36 -24.78 16.41 -20.68
CA SER A 36 -26.11 17.00 -20.81
C SER A 36 -26.92 16.25 -21.88
N VAL A 37 -28.02 15.63 -21.48
CA VAL A 37 -28.97 15.06 -22.45
C VAL A 37 -29.74 16.21 -23.07
N TYR A 38 -29.66 16.37 -24.37
CA TYR A 38 -30.44 17.34 -25.12
C TYR A 38 -31.91 16.93 -25.13
N ASP A 39 -32.79 17.74 -24.61
CA ASP A 39 -34.24 17.51 -24.66
C ASP A 39 -34.81 18.14 -25.92
N GLU A 40 -35.05 17.31 -26.93
CA GLU A 40 -35.61 17.74 -28.23
C GLU A 40 -37.02 18.36 -28.12
N GLU A 41 -37.79 18.05 -27.05
CA GLU A 41 -39.14 18.60 -26.88
C GLU A 41 -39.13 20.02 -26.28
N LYS A 42 -38.05 20.35 -25.58
CA LYS A 42 -37.93 21.71 -24.93
C LYS A 42 -36.90 22.60 -25.57
N ASP A 43 -36.18 22.07 -26.56
CA ASP A 43 -35.06 22.80 -27.19
C ASP A 43 -34.09 23.42 -26.17
N ASP A 44 -33.84 22.64 -25.10
CA ASP A 44 -33.00 23.05 -23.98
C ASP A 44 -32.13 21.89 -23.47
N PHE A 45 -31.01 22.24 -22.85
CA PHE A 45 -30.16 21.24 -22.19
C PHE A 45 -30.64 21.07 -20.75
N ILE A 46 -31.13 19.89 -20.43
CA ILE A 46 -31.39 19.50 -19.06
C ILE A 46 -30.06 18.99 -18.48
N SER A 47 -29.45 19.78 -17.62
CA SER A 47 -28.47 19.22 -16.71
C SER A 47 -29.22 18.24 -15.79
N GLN A 48 -29.01 16.97 -15.93
CA GLN A 48 -29.34 16.02 -14.88
C GLN A 48 -28.42 16.37 -13.71
N GLU A 49 -28.84 17.29 -12.88
CA GLU A 49 -28.34 17.37 -11.52
C GLU A 49 -28.77 16.06 -10.87
N ASN A 50 -27.91 15.05 -10.95
CA ASN A 50 -27.95 13.96 -10.01
C ASN A 50 -27.60 14.58 -8.64
N ASP A 51 -28.64 15.04 -7.97
CA ASP A 51 -28.61 15.67 -6.64
C ASP A 51 -28.35 14.60 -5.53
N GLU A 52 -27.73 13.51 -5.90
CA GLU A 52 -27.06 12.61 -4.99
C GLU A 52 -25.60 13.01 -4.97
N SER A 53 -25.29 13.98 -4.11
CA SER A 53 -23.92 14.12 -3.61
C SER A 53 -23.58 12.78 -2.95
N PHE A 54 -22.95 11.88 -3.70
CA PHE A 54 -22.41 10.67 -3.14
C PHE A 54 -21.35 11.10 -2.11
N GLU A 55 -21.72 11.09 -0.86
CA GLU A 55 -20.75 11.09 0.22
C GLU A 55 -20.02 9.75 0.18
N TYR A 56 -18.97 9.71 -0.57
CA TYR A 56 -18.04 8.61 -0.59
C TYR A 56 -17.32 8.56 0.75
N GLY A 57 -17.88 7.81 1.70
CA GLY A 57 -17.28 7.61 3.02
C GLY A 57 -16.44 6.36 3.03
N LEU A 58 -15.20 6.49 3.42
CA LEU A 58 -14.23 5.40 3.48
C LEU A 58 -14.04 4.88 4.89
N ASP A 59 -14.64 3.76 5.16
CA ASP A 59 -14.19 2.83 6.19
C ASP A 59 -13.55 1.63 5.47
N LEU A 60 -12.26 1.66 5.27
CA LEU A 60 -11.54 0.60 4.57
C LEU A 60 -11.64 -0.73 5.32
N PRO A 61 -12.18 -1.81 4.70
CA PRO A 61 -12.20 -3.13 5.32
C PRO A 61 -10.79 -3.75 5.40
N VAL A 62 -9.79 -3.09 4.85
CA VAL A 62 -8.41 -3.59 4.75
C VAL A 62 -7.49 -2.67 5.52
N LYS A 63 -7.01 -3.11 6.66
CA LYS A 63 -6.19 -2.31 7.59
C LYS A 63 -4.91 -1.72 6.98
N SER A 64 -4.34 -2.33 5.93
CA SER A 64 -3.12 -1.82 5.29
C SER A 64 -3.34 -0.54 4.51
N LEU A 65 -4.55 -0.35 4.03
CA LEU A 65 -4.91 0.78 3.19
C LEU A 65 -5.88 1.75 3.88
N ASP A 66 -6.27 1.49 5.14
CA ASP A 66 -7.18 2.34 5.90
C ASP A 66 -6.61 3.75 6.15
N HIS A 67 -5.28 3.90 6.14
CA HIS A 67 -4.62 5.21 6.22
C HIS A 67 -4.81 6.04 4.93
N LEU A 68 -5.29 5.45 3.84
CA LEU A 68 -5.58 6.12 2.57
C LEU A 68 -7.06 6.50 2.44
N GLU A 69 -7.90 6.20 3.43
CA GLU A 69 -9.34 6.43 3.39
C GLU A 69 -9.76 7.87 3.04
N ASN A 70 -8.95 8.85 3.41
CA ASN A 70 -9.23 10.24 3.10
C ASN A 70 -8.84 10.66 1.66
N HIS A 71 -8.17 9.79 0.91
CA HIS A 71 -7.69 10.08 -0.43
C HIS A 71 -8.63 9.60 -1.54
N PHE A 72 -9.41 8.54 -1.24
CA PHE A 72 -10.33 7.94 -2.19
C PHE A 72 -11.77 8.09 -1.71
N LYS A 73 -12.68 8.35 -2.63
CA LYS A 73 -14.10 8.45 -2.34
C LYS A 73 -14.82 7.37 -3.12
N PHE A 74 -15.39 6.41 -2.41
CA PHE A 74 -16.18 5.33 -2.99
C PHE A 74 -17.60 5.37 -2.43
N LYS A 75 -18.54 4.81 -3.16
CA LYS A 75 -19.95 4.78 -2.76
C LYS A 75 -20.15 4.05 -1.43
N ASP A 76 -19.46 2.94 -1.26
CA ASP A 76 -19.49 2.12 -0.06
C ASP A 76 -18.22 1.25 0.06
N LYS A 77 -18.15 0.42 1.10
CA LYS A 77 -17.02 -0.48 1.35
C LYS A 77 -16.87 -1.59 0.31
N ASP A 78 -17.97 -2.04 -0.27
CA ASP A 78 -17.96 -3.08 -1.28
C ASP A 78 -17.40 -2.55 -2.60
N ASP A 79 -17.72 -1.32 -2.96
CA ASP A 79 -17.18 -0.62 -4.12
C ASP A 79 -15.65 -0.44 -4.00
N LEU A 80 -15.18 0.04 -2.85
CA LEU A 80 -13.76 0.10 -2.54
C LEU A 80 -13.09 -1.27 -2.63
N PHE A 81 -13.68 -2.29 -1.99
CA PHE A 81 -13.16 -3.64 -2.00
C PHE A 81 -13.06 -4.19 -3.44
N ASN A 82 -14.11 -3.97 -4.23
CA ASN A 82 -14.14 -4.39 -5.63
C ASN A 82 -13.04 -3.71 -6.42
N PHE A 83 -12.87 -2.40 -6.30
CA PHE A 83 -11.82 -1.66 -6.98
C PHE A 83 -10.43 -2.24 -6.73
N PHE A 84 -10.06 -2.46 -5.47
CA PHE A 84 -8.72 -2.94 -5.13
C PHE A 84 -8.53 -4.43 -5.39
N TYR A 85 -9.52 -5.27 -5.06
CA TYR A 85 -9.31 -6.72 -4.95
C TYR A 85 -10.05 -7.57 -5.99
N VAL A 86 -10.99 -6.98 -6.74
CA VAL A 86 -11.76 -7.70 -7.77
C VAL A 86 -11.46 -7.17 -9.15
N ASP A 87 -11.58 -5.87 -9.36
CA ASP A 87 -11.53 -5.25 -10.69
C ASP A 87 -10.10 -4.94 -11.13
N PHE A 88 -9.30 -4.31 -10.27
CA PHE A 88 -7.95 -3.85 -10.62
C PHE A 88 -6.78 -4.46 -9.84
N PRO A 89 -6.87 -5.67 -9.25
CA PRO A 89 -5.80 -6.19 -8.41
C PRO A 89 -4.46 -6.34 -9.15
N MET A 90 -4.46 -6.77 -10.41
CA MET A 90 -3.24 -6.88 -11.19
C MET A 90 -2.65 -5.52 -11.52
N GLN A 91 -3.49 -4.54 -11.85
CA GLN A 91 -3.05 -3.19 -12.18
C GLN A 91 -2.47 -2.49 -10.94
N ILE A 92 -3.17 -2.57 -9.80
CA ILE A 92 -2.77 -1.90 -8.57
C ILE A 92 -1.55 -2.59 -7.94
N PHE A 93 -1.60 -3.91 -7.75
CA PHE A 93 -0.57 -4.63 -6.99
C PHE A 93 0.52 -5.24 -7.86
N GLY A 94 0.23 -5.60 -9.11
CA GLY A 94 1.18 -6.20 -10.04
C GLY A 94 1.93 -5.19 -10.90
N HIS A 95 1.26 -4.13 -11.34
CA HIS A 95 1.83 -3.15 -12.25
C HIS A 95 2.17 -1.80 -11.61
N ALA A 96 2.06 -1.68 -10.29
CA ALA A 96 2.61 -0.52 -9.60
C ALA A 96 4.11 -0.34 -9.88
N PRO A 97 4.65 0.87 -9.78
CA PRO A 97 6.09 1.07 -9.73
C PRO A 97 6.66 0.67 -8.36
N SER A 98 7.98 0.48 -8.29
CA SER A 98 8.70 0.54 -7.00
C SER A 98 8.69 1.97 -6.47
N VAL A 99 8.84 2.15 -5.16
CA VAL A 99 8.85 3.48 -4.53
C VAL A 99 9.98 4.34 -5.12
N GLU A 100 11.16 3.76 -5.30
CA GLU A 100 12.28 4.38 -6.00
C GLU A 100 12.87 3.40 -7.03
N VAL A 101 13.58 3.92 -8.00
CA VAL A 101 14.26 3.12 -9.03
C VAL A 101 15.30 2.17 -8.41
N SER A 102 15.94 2.59 -7.32
CA SER A 102 16.97 1.82 -6.60
C SER A 102 16.41 0.79 -5.62
N THR A 103 15.11 0.85 -5.27
CA THR A 103 14.50 0.08 -4.17
C THR A 103 14.88 -1.42 -4.20
N PHE A 104 14.78 -2.07 -5.35
CA PHE A 104 15.09 -3.51 -5.44
C PHE A 104 16.58 -3.83 -5.42
N ASN A 105 17.43 -2.94 -5.94
CA ASN A 105 18.87 -3.11 -5.80
C ASN A 105 19.26 -3.03 -4.33
N GLU A 106 18.76 -2.03 -3.61
CA GLU A 106 19.03 -1.82 -2.19
C GLU A 106 18.47 -2.95 -1.32
N LEU A 107 17.23 -3.40 -1.59
CA LEU A 107 16.61 -4.51 -0.89
C LEU A 107 17.39 -5.83 -1.09
N ASN A 108 17.79 -6.09 -2.33
CA ASN A 108 18.57 -7.29 -2.65
C ASN A 108 19.97 -7.26 -2.00
N GLU A 109 20.62 -6.09 -1.96
CA GLU A 109 21.89 -5.92 -1.25
C GLU A 109 21.72 -6.14 0.26
N ILE A 110 20.65 -5.62 0.88
CA ILE A 110 20.32 -5.86 2.29
C ILE A 110 20.12 -7.36 2.53
N TYR A 111 19.38 -8.02 1.65
CA TYR A 111 19.14 -9.46 1.73
C TYR A 111 20.44 -10.24 1.69
N GLU A 112 21.30 -9.99 0.71
CA GLU A 112 22.58 -10.69 0.56
C GLU A 112 23.54 -10.45 1.74
N GLU A 113 23.55 -9.25 2.32
CA GLU A 113 24.42 -8.93 3.46
C GLU A 113 23.93 -9.56 4.78
N LEU A 114 22.62 -9.69 4.97
CA LEU A 114 22.06 -10.03 6.27
C LEU A 114 21.50 -11.44 6.37
N ARG A 115 21.23 -12.14 5.26
CA ARG A 115 20.54 -13.45 5.23
C ARG A 115 21.24 -14.57 5.99
N ASP A 116 22.56 -14.50 6.17
CA ASP A 116 23.32 -15.54 6.88
C ASP A 116 23.11 -15.45 8.40
N ASN A 117 22.81 -14.24 8.92
CA ASN A 117 22.64 -13.98 10.34
C ASN A 117 21.19 -13.69 10.74
N HIS A 118 20.36 -13.32 9.78
CA HIS A 118 18.98 -12.89 10.00
C HIS A 118 18.02 -13.48 8.99
N GLU A 119 16.80 -13.64 9.39
CA GLU A 119 15.70 -13.97 8.50
C GLU A 119 15.09 -12.69 7.94
N ILE A 120 15.21 -12.48 6.63
CA ILE A 120 14.63 -11.35 5.92
C ILE A 120 13.31 -11.78 5.31
N ILE A 121 12.24 -11.03 5.55
CA ILE A 121 10.87 -11.38 5.18
C ILE A 121 10.22 -10.19 4.49
N ILE A 122 9.48 -10.42 3.42
CA ILE A 122 8.51 -9.44 2.91
C ILE A 122 7.16 -9.79 3.53
N VAL A 123 6.48 -8.79 4.07
CA VAL A 123 5.14 -8.94 4.63
C VAL A 123 4.14 -8.11 3.85
N SER A 124 2.94 -8.63 3.75
CA SER A 124 1.82 -7.95 3.12
C SER A 124 0.52 -8.44 3.73
N ASP A 125 -0.46 -7.55 3.89
CA ASP A 125 -1.80 -7.89 4.37
C ASP A 125 -2.83 -8.02 3.23
N GLU A 126 -2.38 -8.31 2.05
CA GLU A 126 -3.19 -8.51 0.87
C GLU A 126 -3.95 -9.84 0.87
N ILE A 127 -5.07 -9.85 0.17
CA ILE A 127 -6.01 -10.97 0.08
C ILE A 127 -6.36 -11.34 -1.36
N GLY A 128 -6.86 -12.55 -1.56
CA GLY A 128 -7.47 -12.97 -2.83
C GLY A 128 -6.55 -12.82 -4.04
N LYS A 129 -7.05 -12.15 -5.06
CA LYS A 129 -6.37 -11.94 -6.36
C LYS A 129 -5.14 -11.01 -6.26
N SER A 130 -5.03 -10.21 -5.20
CA SER A 130 -3.87 -9.32 -5.01
C SER A 130 -2.60 -10.10 -4.68
N LYS A 131 -2.69 -11.28 -4.05
CA LYS A 131 -1.53 -12.13 -3.74
C LYS A 131 -0.74 -12.54 -5.00
N PRO A 132 -1.34 -13.16 -6.03
CA PRO A 132 -0.60 -13.45 -7.26
C PRO A 132 -0.11 -12.20 -7.99
N ALA A 133 -0.82 -11.08 -7.91
CA ALA A 133 -0.37 -9.82 -8.45
C ALA A 133 0.91 -9.31 -7.76
N THR A 134 0.98 -9.44 -6.44
CA THR A 134 2.17 -9.11 -5.65
C THR A 134 3.36 -10.03 -5.97
N LEU A 135 3.13 -11.33 -6.12
CA LEU A 135 4.19 -12.25 -6.54
C LEU A 135 4.71 -11.91 -7.94
N PHE A 136 3.83 -11.52 -8.85
CA PHE A 136 4.21 -11.00 -10.17
C PHE A 136 5.06 -9.73 -10.06
N PHE A 137 4.67 -8.77 -9.19
CA PHE A 137 5.43 -7.56 -8.95
C PHE A 137 6.84 -7.85 -8.47
N LEU A 138 7.00 -8.68 -7.46
CA LEU A 138 8.31 -9.05 -6.91
C LEU A 138 9.19 -9.75 -7.96
N SER A 139 8.60 -10.67 -8.72
CA SER A 139 9.29 -11.37 -9.81
C SER A 139 9.73 -10.41 -10.92
N LYS A 140 8.87 -9.46 -11.32
CA LYS A 140 9.15 -8.46 -12.34
C LYS A 140 10.38 -7.62 -12.02
N TYR A 141 10.57 -7.29 -10.75
CA TYR A 141 11.71 -6.50 -10.29
C TYR A 141 12.91 -7.32 -9.82
N GLY A 142 12.86 -8.65 -9.94
CA GLY A 142 13.97 -9.52 -9.58
C GLY A 142 14.27 -9.53 -8.07
N CYS A 143 13.24 -9.54 -7.25
CA CYS A 143 13.39 -9.63 -5.80
C CYS A 143 14.06 -10.94 -5.39
N LEU A 144 15.13 -10.87 -4.59
CA LEU A 144 15.86 -12.05 -4.09
C LEU A 144 15.35 -12.54 -2.74
N VAL A 145 14.52 -11.78 -2.04
CA VAL A 145 13.98 -12.20 -0.75
C VAL A 145 13.07 -13.40 -0.95
N GLU A 146 13.45 -14.53 -0.33
CA GLU A 146 12.77 -15.82 -0.53
C GLU A 146 11.47 -15.95 0.28
N LYS A 147 11.40 -15.28 1.44
CA LYS A 147 10.26 -15.41 2.33
C LYS A 147 9.28 -14.26 2.15
N ILE A 148 8.08 -14.62 1.71
CA ILE A 148 6.97 -13.71 1.55
C ILE A 148 5.80 -14.23 2.36
N LYS A 149 5.24 -13.38 3.24
CA LYS A 149 4.10 -13.73 4.10
C LYS A 149 2.93 -12.78 3.86
N PHE A 150 1.76 -13.37 3.72
CA PHE A 150 0.52 -12.64 3.57
C PHE A 150 -0.33 -12.80 4.82
N TYR A 151 -0.68 -11.68 5.42
CA TYR A 151 -1.56 -11.58 6.57
C TYR A 151 -2.90 -10.99 6.14
N SER A 152 -4.01 -11.59 6.55
CA SER A 152 -5.34 -10.99 6.40
C SER A 152 -5.63 -10.06 7.58
N ASN A 153 -6.71 -9.28 7.49
CA ASN A 153 -7.18 -8.46 8.61
C ASN A 153 -7.42 -9.28 9.90
N ILE A 154 -7.70 -10.58 9.78
CA ILE A 154 -7.89 -11.47 10.92
C ILE A 154 -6.56 -11.91 11.52
N THR A 155 -5.53 -12.06 10.68
CA THR A 155 -4.23 -12.63 11.09
C THR A 155 -3.13 -11.59 11.22
N ILE A 156 -3.41 -10.30 10.98
CA ILE A 156 -2.40 -9.24 11.00
C ILE A 156 -1.71 -9.14 12.37
N ASP A 157 -2.43 -9.37 13.45
CA ASP A 157 -1.84 -9.32 14.79
C ASP A 157 -0.83 -10.46 15.01
N SER A 158 -1.02 -11.63 14.33
CA SER A 158 -0.05 -12.73 14.39
C SER A 158 1.27 -12.45 13.68
N MET A 159 1.31 -11.43 12.82
CA MET A 159 2.55 -10.96 12.20
C MET A 159 3.59 -10.62 13.26
N TRP A 160 3.17 -9.96 14.34
CA TRP A 160 4.08 -9.53 15.41
C TRP A 160 4.74 -10.68 16.15
N ASP A 161 4.15 -11.87 16.17
CA ASP A 161 4.76 -13.08 16.75
C ASP A 161 5.91 -13.61 15.86
N GLU A 162 5.89 -13.26 14.59
CA GLU A 162 6.79 -13.79 13.58
C GLU A 162 7.92 -12.85 13.17
N ILE A 163 7.91 -11.59 13.64
CA ILE A 163 8.92 -10.59 13.30
C ILE A 163 9.49 -9.94 14.56
N ASP A 164 10.70 -9.39 14.45
CA ASP A 164 11.35 -8.63 15.51
C ASP A 164 11.48 -7.16 15.13
N ILE A 165 11.73 -6.88 13.85
CA ILE A 165 11.83 -5.55 13.26
C ILE A 165 10.88 -5.45 12.07
N LEU A 166 10.09 -4.38 11.99
CA LEU A 166 9.25 -4.05 10.84
C LEU A 166 9.67 -2.72 10.23
N ILE A 167 9.98 -2.75 8.94
CA ILE A 167 10.16 -1.54 8.13
C ILE A 167 8.86 -1.31 7.37
N THR A 168 8.19 -0.18 7.62
CA THR A 168 6.85 0.08 7.08
C THR A 168 6.59 1.56 6.86
N SER A 169 5.78 1.87 5.87
CA SER A 169 5.19 3.19 5.67
C SER A 169 3.79 3.32 6.28
N ASN A 170 3.19 2.20 6.73
CA ASN A 170 1.85 2.21 7.29
C ASN A 170 1.81 2.87 8.67
N PRO A 171 1.11 4.02 8.82
CA PRO A 171 1.03 4.74 10.08
C PRO A 171 0.43 3.91 11.21
N ASN A 172 -0.49 2.99 10.91
CA ASN A 172 -1.12 2.15 11.93
C ASN A 172 -0.13 1.16 12.56
N HIS A 173 0.80 0.61 11.78
CA HIS A 173 1.86 -0.24 12.32
C HIS A 173 2.81 0.54 13.23
N VAL A 174 3.10 1.80 12.90
CA VAL A 174 3.93 2.69 13.72
C VAL A 174 3.23 3.02 15.04
N LEU A 175 1.96 3.41 14.98
CA LEU A 175 1.18 3.80 16.16
C LEU A 175 0.86 2.64 17.10
N ASN A 176 0.67 1.44 16.55
CA ASN A 176 0.29 0.24 17.31
C ASN A 176 1.48 -0.72 17.53
N GLN A 177 2.70 -0.21 17.52
CA GLN A 177 3.91 -0.99 17.76
C GLN A 177 3.85 -1.69 19.12
N PRO A 178 4.03 -3.04 19.18
CA PRO A 178 4.19 -3.74 20.45
C PRO A 178 5.48 -3.34 21.16
N GLN A 179 5.47 -3.30 22.50
CA GLN A 179 6.60 -2.83 23.31
C GLN A 179 7.93 -3.57 23.09
N ASN A 180 7.84 -4.86 22.68
CA ASN A 180 9.00 -5.71 22.47
C ASN A 180 9.42 -5.85 21.00
N LYS A 181 8.88 -4.99 20.13
CA LYS A 181 9.17 -4.98 18.70
C LYS A 181 9.74 -3.62 18.28
N THR A 182 10.53 -3.61 17.23
CA THR A 182 11.07 -2.39 16.65
C THR A 182 10.35 -2.08 15.36
N VAL A 183 9.82 -0.87 15.24
CA VAL A 183 9.26 -0.38 13.98
C VAL A 183 10.13 0.76 13.45
N ILE A 184 10.53 0.63 12.20
CA ILE A 184 11.26 1.65 11.46
C ILE A 184 10.30 2.24 10.44
N LYS A 185 9.95 3.51 10.64
CA LYS A 185 9.06 4.23 9.75
C LYS A 185 9.78 4.59 8.45
N CYS A 186 9.26 4.14 7.31
CA CYS A 186 9.61 4.68 6.00
C CYS A 186 8.72 5.88 5.72
N THR A 187 9.31 7.08 5.58
CA THR A 187 8.56 8.33 5.45
C THR A 187 7.91 8.46 4.09
N THR A 188 6.63 8.81 4.07
CA THR A 188 5.81 9.08 2.89
C THR A 188 4.94 10.30 3.15
N SER A 189 4.30 10.86 2.11
CA SER A 189 3.41 12.02 2.22
C SER A 189 2.23 11.81 3.17
N TYR A 190 1.76 10.56 3.33
CA TYR A 190 0.60 10.24 4.18
C TYR A 190 0.96 9.85 5.62
N ASN A 191 2.25 9.85 6.00
CA ASN A 191 2.68 9.50 7.35
C ASN A 191 3.67 10.51 7.97
N GLU A 192 3.85 11.68 7.37
CA GLU A 192 4.80 12.69 7.85
C GLU A 192 4.54 13.10 9.29
N ASP A 193 3.28 13.25 9.67
CA ASP A 193 2.87 13.67 11.01
C ASP A 193 2.99 12.57 12.07
N VAL A 194 3.22 11.32 11.67
CA VAL A 194 3.33 10.19 12.58
C VAL A 194 4.74 10.12 13.18
N LYS A 195 4.85 10.30 14.48
CA LYS A 195 6.12 10.21 15.21
C LYS A 195 6.58 8.76 15.31
N SER A 196 7.85 8.53 15.07
CA SER A 196 8.53 7.24 15.25
C SER A 196 9.91 7.47 15.86
N GLU A 197 10.40 6.51 16.64
CA GLU A 197 11.75 6.52 17.20
C GLU A 197 12.79 6.37 16.09
N PHE A 198 12.52 5.51 15.12
CA PHE A 198 13.40 5.25 14.00
C PHE A 198 12.70 5.59 12.69
N THR A 199 13.38 6.36 11.85
CA THR A 199 12.83 6.84 10.59
C THR A 199 13.88 6.75 9.49
N ILE A 200 13.47 6.30 8.32
CA ILE A 200 14.23 6.28 7.07
C ILE A 200 13.37 6.90 5.96
N LYS A 201 14.01 7.37 4.90
CA LYS A 201 13.33 7.91 3.72
C LYS A 201 13.07 6.85 2.65
N ASN A 202 13.97 5.88 2.55
CA ASN A 202 13.91 4.78 1.61
C ASN A 202 14.56 3.53 2.19
N VAL A 203 14.39 2.41 1.51
CA VAL A 203 14.92 1.10 1.95
C VAL A 203 16.45 1.10 2.11
N GLY A 204 17.18 1.84 1.26
CA GLY A 204 18.65 1.88 1.30
C GLY A 204 19.21 2.47 2.59
N GLU A 205 18.53 3.45 3.19
CA GLU A 205 18.95 4.04 4.47
C GLU A 205 18.89 3.04 5.65
N PHE A 206 18.19 1.92 5.48
CA PHE A 206 18.11 0.88 6.52
C PHE A 206 19.47 0.33 6.90
N LYS A 207 20.40 0.13 5.94
CA LYS A 207 21.74 -0.40 6.22
C LYS A 207 22.53 0.47 7.21
N GLU A 208 22.45 1.78 7.03
CA GLU A 208 23.15 2.73 7.92
C GLU A 208 22.49 2.75 9.30
N LEU A 209 21.17 2.74 9.33
CA LEU A 209 20.42 2.70 10.59
C LEU A 209 20.70 1.39 11.35
N TYR A 210 20.72 0.27 10.66
CA TYR A 210 21.00 -1.06 11.23
C TYR A 210 22.36 -1.09 11.93
N LYS A 211 23.42 -0.56 11.29
CA LYS A 211 24.76 -0.45 11.87
C LYS A 211 24.78 0.45 13.13
N LYS A 212 24.02 1.55 13.12
CA LYS A 212 23.93 2.47 14.27
C LYS A 212 23.21 1.85 15.47
N LEU A 213 22.26 0.98 15.23
CA LEU A 213 21.48 0.30 16.28
C LEU A 213 22.23 -0.87 16.93
N ASN A 214 23.45 -1.22 16.48
CA ASN A 214 24.25 -2.36 16.95
C ASN A 214 23.42 -3.67 17.01
N LEU A 215 22.62 -3.91 15.99
CA LEU A 215 21.77 -5.09 15.89
C LEU A 215 22.52 -6.31 15.29
N GLU A 216 23.86 -6.28 15.37
CA GLU A 216 24.74 -7.37 14.91
C GLU A 216 24.56 -8.66 15.70
#